data_8f5ca63bb75208e34a9242402a217aac
#
_entry.id   8f5ca63bb75208e34a9242402a217aac
#
_cell.length_a   1.000
_cell.length_b   1.000
_cell.length_c   1.000
_cell.angle_alpha   90.00
_cell.angle_beta   90.00
_cell.angle_gamma   90.00
#
_symmetry.space_group_name_H-M   'P 1'
#
loop_
_entity.id
_entity.type
_entity.pdbx_description
1 polymer ?
#
loop_
_entity_poly.entity_id
_entity_poly.type
_entity_poly.pdbx_seq_one_letter_code
_entity_poly.pdbx_strand_id
1 'polypeptide(L)'
;MRMNAVLSNPKHPEYGQFTVPLPIPHNQYDGIMEALNAMDMGDPLARDCQMDEILGEYPILKRLEGKPVNIDELDYLAKRLDSFCYAQEGAQFQGAAVSYDYSDMTDLINLTFSCQQVTVITDFSDLEQVGRDHYMVLNGGCASKEELDALDGYETALLLIDEGNGVITPYGVLELYCDSSSRTAYWLPRIIYRRGR
;
A
#
# COMPACT_ATOMS: atom_id res chain seq x y z
N MET A 1 -4.69 -14.31 -2.26
CA MET A 1 -3.93 -13.74 -1.10
C MET A 1 -4.30 -14.48 0.18
N ARG A 2 -3.35 -14.75 1.07
CA ARG A 2 -3.64 -15.29 2.41
C ARG A 2 -3.04 -14.35 3.45
N MET A 3 -3.90 -13.83 4.31
CA MET A 3 -3.53 -12.92 5.38
C MET A 3 -4.31 -13.30 6.64
N ASN A 4 -3.70 -13.18 7.80
CA ASN A 4 -4.36 -13.39 9.08
C ASN A 4 -4.07 -12.22 10.00
N ALA A 5 -5.08 -11.77 10.73
CA ALA A 5 -4.94 -10.78 11.78
C ALA A 5 -5.20 -11.43 13.13
N VAL A 6 -4.32 -11.19 14.09
CA VAL A 6 -4.51 -11.56 15.50
C VAL A 6 -5.02 -10.33 16.22
N LEU A 7 -6.23 -10.44 16.77
CA LEU A 7 -6.95 -9.35 17.42
C LEU A 7 -7.20 -9.68 18.89
N SER A 8 -7.19 -8.65 19.73
CA SER A 8 -7.59 -8.75 21.13
C SER A 8 -8.44 -7.56 21.54
N ASN A 9 -9.14 -7.71 22.68
CA ASN A 9 -9.85 -6.59 23.29
C ASN A 9 -8.96 -5.96 24.39
N PRO A 10 -8.48 -4.72 24.19
CA PRO A 10 -7.60 -4.08 25.16
C PRO A 10 -8.28 -3.76 26.50
N LYS A 11 -9.62 -3.75 26.54
CA LYS A 11 -10.39 -3.55 27.77
C LYS A 11 -10.59 -4.85 28.55
N HIS A 12 -10.53 -5.99 27.85
CA HIS A 12 -10.81 -7.33 28.38
C HIS A 12 -9.70 -8.32 27.98
N PRO A 13 -8.47 -8.14 28.48
CA PRO A 13 -7.34 -9.02 28.15
C PRO A 13 -7.56 -10.47 28.55
N GLU A 14 -8.47 -10.72 29.49
CA GLU A 14 -8.89 -12.06 29.93
C GLU A 14 -9.55 -12.89 28.84
N TYR A 15 -10.10 -12.27 27.79
CA TYR A 15 -10.69 -12.98 26.65
C TYR A 15 -9.63 -13.56 25.72
N GLY A 16 -8.35 -13.13 25.86
CA GLY A 16 -7.25 -13.60 25.02
C GLY A 16 -7.29 -13.00 23.60
N GLN A 17 -6.83 -13.79 22.65
CA GLN A 17 -6.67 -13.35 21.25
C GLN A 17 -7.55 -14.19 20.33
N PHE A 18 -8.00 -13.56 19.23
CA PHE A 18 -8.75 -14.22 18.17
C PHE A 18 -8.08 -13.99 16.82
N THR A 19 -7.89 -15.07 16.06
CA THR A 19 -7.26 -14.97 14.72
C THR A 19 -8.34 -14.94 13.64
N VAL A 20 -8.33 -13.87 12.84
CA VAL A 20 -9.25 -13.65 11.73
C VAL A 20 -8.56 -13.88 10.42
N PRO A 21 -9.04 -14.79 9.54
CA PRO A 21 -8.55 -14.91 8.17
C PRO A 21 -9.03 -13.71 7.33
N LEU A 22 -8.14 -13.16 6.51
CA LEU A 22 -8.43 -11.98 5.68
C LEU A 22 -8.05 -12.23 4.20
N PRO A 23 -8.88 -11.83 3.25
CA PRO A 23 -10.26 -11.35 3.44
C PRO A 23 -11.13 -12.39 4.14
N ILE A 24 -12.11 -11.94 4.93
CA ILE A 24 -13.03 -12.84 5.63
C ILE A 24 -13.86 -13.60 4.59
N PRO A 25 -13.82 -14.95 4.58
CA PRO A 25 -14.66 -15.74 3.69
C PRO A 25 -16.13 -15.47 3.97
N HIS A 26 -16.93 -15.26 2.93
CA HIS A 26 -18.36 -14.91 3.09
C HIS A 26 -19.14 -15.90 3.96
N ASN A 27 -18.83 -17.18 3.82
CA ASN A 27 -19.49 -18.25 4.61
C ASN A 27 -19.02 -18.33 6.07
N GLN A 28 -17.99 -17.58 6.47
CA GLN A 28 -17.45 -17.54 7.84
C GLN A 28 -17.74 -16.20 8.53
N TYR A 29 -18.22 -15.20 7.79
CA TYR A 29 -18.37 -13.84 8.29
C TYR A 29 -19.22 -13.78 9.56
N ASP A 30 -20.43 -14.37 9.54
CA ASP A 30 -21.34 -14.32 10.69
C ASP A 30 -20.72 -15.00 11.93
N GLY A 31 -20.08 -16.16 11.75
CA GLY A 31 -19.43 -16.87 12.85
C GLY A 31 -18.24 -16.13 13.44
N ILE A 32 -17.47 -15.42 12.60
CA ILE A 32 -16.37 -14.58 13.05
C ILE A 32 -16.91 -13.39 13.83
N MET A 33 -17.97 -12.73 13.33
CA MET A 33 -18.58 -11.59 14.02
C MET A 33 -19.21 -12.02 15.35
N GLU A 34 -19.85 -13.18 15.43
CA GLU A 34 -20.35 -13.74 16.70
C GLU A 34 -19.22 -13.98 17.70
N ALA A 35 -18.07 -14.51 17.25
CA ALA A 35 -16.91 -14.74 18.10
C ALA A 35 -16.29 -13.42 18.61
N LEU A 36 -16.17 -12.41 17.75
CA LEU A 36 -15.69 -11.08 18.14
C LEU A 36 -16.66 -10.41 19.13
N ASN A 37 -17.95 -10.48 18.89
CA ASN A 37 -18.98 -9.95 19.80
C ASN A 37 -18.95 -10.63 21.18
N ALA A 38 -18.66 -11.94 21.22
CA ALA A 38 -18.49 -12.65 22.49
C ALA A 38 -17.25 -12.17 23.29
N MET A 39 -16.30 -11.51 22.63
CA MET A 39 -15.13 -10.87 23.22
C MET A 39 -15.34 -9.35 23.42
N ASP A 40 -16.57 -8.86 23.32
CA ASP A 40 -16.96 -7.44 23.44
C ASP A 40 -16.16 -6.53 22.47
N MET A 41 -16.01 -6.98 21.22
CA MET A 41 -15.38 -6.24 20.12
C MET A 41 -16.05 -6.58 18.78
N GLY A 42 -15.71 -5.83 17.71
CA GLY A 42 -16.29 -6.00 16.37
C GLY A 42 -17.49 -5.10 16.10
N ASP A 43 -17.65 -4.00 16.83
CA ASP A 43 -18.64 -2.96 16.50
C ASP A 43 -18.31 -2.34 15.13
N PRO A 44 -19.23 -2.38 14.15
CA PRO A 44 -18.99 -1.86 12.80
C PRO A 44 -18.69 -0.35 12.76
N LEU A 45 -19.01 0.38 13.81
CA LEU A 45 -18.78 1.83 13.90
C LEU A 45 -17.56 2.21 14.75
N ALA A 46 -16.97 1.26 15.46
CA ALA A 46 -15.88 1.52 16.41
C ALA A 46 -14.57 0.88 15.93
N ARG A 47 -13.45 1.42 16.42
CA ARG A 47 -12.12 0.79 16.35
C ARG A 47 -11.85 0.14 17.72
N ASP A 48 -12.54 -0.94 17.98
CA ASP A 48 -12.57 -1.62 19.27
C ASP A 48 -11.69 -2.88 19.32
N CYS A 49 -11.17 -3.30 18.19
CA CYS A 49 -10.20 -4.39 18.10
C CYS A 49 -8.78 -3.84 18.18
N GLN A 50 -7.96 -4.40 19.07
CA GLN A 50 -6.51 -4.16 19.08
C GLN A 50 -5.85 -5.10 18.07
N MET A 51 -5.06 -4.56 17.12
CA MET A 51 -4.23 -5.37 16.23
C MET A 51 -2.98 -5.82 16.98
N ASP A 52 -2.88 -7.07 17.34
CA ASP A 52 -1.69 -7.62 18.01
C ASP A 52 -0.63 -8.05 17.00
N GLU A 53 -1.04 -8.74 15.94
CA GLU A 53 -0.17 -9.22 14.88
C GLU A 53 -0.91 -9.31 13.54
N ILE A 54 -0.20 -9.04 12.45
CA ILE A 54 -0.69 -9.28 11.10
C ILE A 54 0.30 -10.09 10.29
N LEU A 55 -0.17 -11.21 9.74
CA LEU A 55 0.63 -12.16 8.96
C LEU A 55 0.11 -12.20 7.52
N GLY A 56 1.01 -12.07 6.54
CA GLY A 56 0.62 -12.12 5.13
C GLY A 56 1.67 -11.57 4.18
N GLU A 57 1.25 -11.39 2.94
CA GLU A 57 2.11 -11.02 1.79
C GLU A 57 2.50 -9.54 1.79
N TYR A 58 1.89 -8.70 2.65
CA TYR A 58 2.12 -7.26 2.71
C TYR A 58 2.76 -6.84 4.04
N PRO A 59 4.10 -6.93 4.18
CA PRO A 59 4.81 -6.55 5.41
C PRO A 59 4.54 -5.13 5.89
N ILE A 60 4.19 -4.19 4.99
CA ILE A 60 3.86 -2.81 5.34
C ILE A 60 2.70 -2.72 6.33
N LEU A 61 1.78 -3.69 6.31
CA LEU A 61 0.62 -3.73 7.21
C LEU A 61 1.00 -3.94 8.68
N LYS A 62 2.22 -4.40 8.97
CA LYS A 62 2.75 -4.45 10.34
C LYS A 62 2.76 -3.09 11.03
N ARG A 63 2.67 -1.99 10.28
CA ARG A 63 2.48 -0.65 10.83
C ARG A 63 1.14 -0.46 11.55
N LEU A 64 0.20 -1.37 11.37
CA LEU A 64 -1.08 -1.41 12.10
C LEU A 64 -0.97 -2.16 13.43
N GLU A 65 0.08 -2.94 13.67
CA GLU A 65 0.29 -3.65 14.93
C GLU A 65 0.40 -2.65 16.08
N GLY A 66 -0.21 -2.98 17.21
CA GLY A 66 -0.31 -2.09 18.36
C GLY A 66 -1.38 -1.00 18.24
N LYS A 67 -2.17 -0.95 17.17
CA LYS A 67 -3.17 0.09 16.94
C LYS A 67 -4.60 -0.44 17.07
N PRO A 68 -5.56 0.41 17.49
CA PRO A 68 -6.96 0.07 17.43
C PRO A 68 -7.45 0.08 15.98
N VAL A 69 -8.14 -0.97 15.57
CA VAL A 69 -8.68 -1.14 14.22
C VAL A 69 -10.18 -1.46 14.25
N ASN A 70 -10.85 -1.12 13.17
CA ASN A 70 -12.20 -1.60 12.90
C ASN A 70 -12.10 -2.84 12.01
N ILE A 71 -12.84 -3.89 12.34
CA ILE A 71 -12.77 -5.18 11.62
C ILE A 71 -13.27 -5.07 10.17
N ASP A 72 -14.32 -4.28 9.93
CA ASP A 72 -14.88 -4.11 8.58
C ASP A 72 -13.94 -3.26 7.70
N GLU A 73 -13.29 -2.21 8.26
CA GLU A 73 -12.24 -1.46 7.56
C GLU A 73 -11.06 -2.36 7.19
N LEU A 74 -10.66 -3.26 8.11
CA LEU A 74 -9.55 -4.19 7.90
C LEU A 74 -9.88 -5.25 6.83
N ASP A 75 -11.07 -5.83 6.88
CA ASP A 75 -11.56 -6.78 5.88
C ASP A 75 -11.71 -6.11 4.51
N TYR A 76 -12.18 -4.86 4.49
CA TYR A 76 -12.25 -4.08 3.26
C TYR A 76 -10.87 -3.82 2.65
N LEU A 77 -9.88 -3.41 3.46
CA LEU A 77 -8.50 -3.26 3.01
C LEU A 77 -7.97 -4.58 2.41
N ALA A 78 -8.21 -5.69 3.10
CA ALA A 78 -7.80 -7.02 2.64
C ALA A 78 -8.44 -7.39 1.30
N LYS A 79 -9.73 -7.13 1.12
CA LYS A 79 -10.45 -7.35 -0.16
C LYS A 79 -9.88 -6.49 -1.29
N ARG A 80 -9.52 -5.24 -0.98
CA ARG A 80 -8.87 -4.36 -1.97
C ARG A 80 -7.52 -4.91 -2.40
N LEU A 81 -6.68 -5.34 -1.46
CA LEU A 81 -5.37 -5.92 -1.75
C LEU A 81 -5.47 -7.25 -2.52
N ASP A 82 -6.47 -8.08 -2.17
CA ASP A 82 -6.74 -9.34 -2.88
C ASP A 82 -7.24 -9.12 -4.32
N SER A 83 -7.78 -7.94 -4.61
CA SER A 83 -8.24 -7.56 -5.95
C SER A 83 -7.13 -7.07 -6.89
N PHE A 84 -5.90 -6.96 -6.43
CA PHE A 84 -4.77 -6.59 -7.28
C PHE A 84 -4.52 -7.68 -8.34
N CYS A 85 -4.52 -7.27 -9.59
CA CYS A 85 -4.42 -8.18 -10.73
C CYS A 85 -2.96 -8.38 -11.19
N TYR A 86 -2.10 -7.42 -10.90
CA TYR A 86 -0.72 -7.40 -11.35
C TYR A 86 0.23 -7.47 -10.15
N ALA A 87 1.28 -8.29 -10.26
CA ALA A 87 2.30 -8.43 -9.20
C ALA A 87 2.94 -7.08 -8.80
N GLN A 88 3.03 -6.15 -9.75
CA GLN A 88 3.60 -4.83 -9.55
C GLN A 88 2.75 -3.95 -8.62
N GLU A 89 1.42 -4.11 -8.59
CA GLU A 89 0.53 -3.30 -7.74
C GLU A 89 0.85 -3.45 -6.25
N GLY A 90 1.25 -4.65 -5.83
CA GLY A 90 1.70 -4.90 -4.46
C GLY A 90 2.96 -4.12 -4.09
N ALA A 91 3.94 -4.03 -5.00
CA ALA A 91 5.16 -3.25 -4.80
C ALA A 91 4.86 -1.74 -4.82
N GLN A 92 4.00 -1.29 -5.73
CA GLN A 92 3.53 0.10 -5.82
C GLN A 92 2.83 0.53 -4.52
N PHE A 93 1.90 -0.29 -4.03
CA PHE A 93 1.20 -0.04 -2.78
C PHE A 93 2.18 0.08 -1.59
N GLN A 94 3.06 -0.90 -1.42
CA GLN A 94 3.99 -0.93 -0.29
C GLN A 94 5.06 0.17 -0.40
N GLY A 95 5.60 0.40 -1.60
CA GLY A 95 6.58 1.47 -1.85
C GLY A 95 6.00 2.85 -1.57
N ALA A 96 4.79 3.12 -2.06
CA ALA A 96 4.10 4.38 -1.80
C ALA A 96 3.77 4.55 -0.30
N ALA A 97 3.30 3.51 0.39
CA ALA A 97 3.02 3.56 1.82
C ALA A 97 4.26 3.89 2.65
N VAL A 98 5.45 3.39 2.24
CA VAL A 98 6.73 3.76 2.88
C VAL A 98 7.08 5.20 2.59
N SER A 99 7.01 5.63 1.33
CA SER A 99 7.42 6.96 0.89
C SER A 99 6.59 8.08 1.52
N TYR A 100 5.27 7.84 1.68
CA TYR A 100 4.35 8.80 2.29
C TYR A 100 4.19 8.62 3.80
N ASP A 101 4.91 7.68 4.39
CA ASP A 101 4.83 7.31 5.81
C ASP A 101 3.40 6.96 6.27
N TYR A 102 2.62 6.34 5.41
CA TYR A 102 1.27 5.92 5.74
C TYR A 102 1.28 4.78 6.75
N SER A 103 0.50 4.97 7.81
CA SER A 103 0.36 4.00 8.89
C SER A 103 -1.05 3.98 9.50
N ASP A 104 -1.97 4.80 8.97
CA ASP A 104 -3.38 4.81 9.35
C ASP A 104 -4.20 3.95 8.38
N MET A 105 -5.25 3.31 8.88
CA MET A 105 -6.14 2.44 8.10
C MET A 105 -6.78 3.18 6.92
N THR A 106 -7.23 4.40 7.14
CA THR A 106 -7.88 5.21 6.11
C THR A 106 -6.94 5.56 4.97
N ASP A 107 -5.69 5.93 5.30
CA ASP A 107 -4.66 6.25 4.30
C ASP A 107 -4.29 5.02 3.47
N LEU A 108 -4.12 3.86 4.13
CA LEU A 108 -3.83 2.60 3.45
C LEU A 108 -4.98 2.15 2.54
N ILE A 109 -6.24 2.28 2.97
CA ILE A 109 -7.41 2.00 2.12
C ILE A 109 -7.41 2.93 0.90
N ASN A 110 -7.25 4.24 1.11
CA ASN A 110 -7.23 5.22 0.01
C ASN A 110 -6.09 4.95 -0.98
N LEU A 111 -4.93 4.55 -0.49
CA LEU A 111 -3.79 4.22 -1.33
C LEU A 111 -4.07 3.05 -2.28
N THR A 112 -4.90 2.07 -1.90
CA THR A 112 -5.27 0.96 -2.79
C THR A 112 -5.97 1.40 -4.09
N PHE A 113 -6.51 2.61 -4.14
CA PHE A 113 -7.17 3.17 -5.34
C PHE A 113 -6.23 4.00 -6.21
N SER A 114 -5.05 4.33 -5.73
CA SER A 114 -4.13 5.26 -6.41
C SER A 114 -2.69 4.75 -6.50
N CYS A 115 -2.37 3.60 -5.91
CA CYS A 115 -1.01 3.07 -5.95
C CYS A 115 -0.49 2.80 -7.37
N GLN A 116 -1.39 2.56 -8.35
CA GLN A 116 -1.01 2.38 -9.76
C GLN A 116 -0.52 3.68 -10.44
N GLN A 117 -0.71 4.83 -9.79
CA GLN A 117 -0.23 6.12 -10.30
C GLN A 117 1.26 6.35 -10.02
N VAL A 118 1.88 5.53 -9.19
CA VAL A 118 3.30 5.57 -8.92
C VAL A 118 4.03 4.46 -9.67
N THR A 119 5.23 4.75 -10.16
CA THR A 119 6.10 3.74 -10.74
C THR A 119 7.04 3.22 -9.67
N VAL A 120 7.14 1.91 -9.53
CA VAL A 120 8.12 1.26 -8.64
C VAL A 120 8.96 0.32 -9.48
N ILE A 121 10.25 0.58 -9.51
CA ILE A 121 11.24 -0.26 -10.19
C ILE A 121 11.71 -1.31 -9.18
N THR A 122 11.44 -2.57 -9.50
CA THR A 122 11.79 -3.72 -8.65
C THR A 122 12.91 -4.57 -9.23
N ASP A 123 13.22 -4.42 -10.52
CA ASP A 123 14.27 -5.15 -11.23
C ASP A 123 15.30 -4.17 -11.78
N PHE A 124 16.53 -4.32 -11.32
CA PHE A 124 17.71 -3.55 -11.72
C PHE A 124 18.72 -4.39 -12.49
N SER A 125 18.33 -5.53 -13.03
CA SER A 125 19.21 -6.41 -13.80
C SER A 125 19.62 -5.80 -15.15
N ASP A 126 18.79 -4.90 -15.70
CA ASP A 126 19.03 -4.15 -16.93
C ASP A 126 18.86 -2.63 -16.69
N LEU A 127 19.95 -2.00 -16.23
CA LEU A 127 19.97 -0.55 -15.95
C LEU A 127 19.76 0.29 -17.21
N GLU A 128 20.17 -0.20 -18.37
CA GLU A 128 19.95 0.49 -19.65
C GLU A 128 18.45 0.62 -19.94
N GLN A 129 17.69 -0.46 -19.73
CA GLN A 129 16.25 -0.46 -19.89
C GLN A 129 15.56 0.40 -18.82
N VAL A 130 16.00 0.31 -17.56
CA VAL A 130 15.49 1.15 -16.46
C VAL A 130 15.61 2.64 -16.79
N GLY A 131 16.76 3.07 -17.30
CA GLY A 131 16.96 4.48 -17.67
C GLY A 131 16.10 4.90 -18.86
N ARG A 132 15.90 4.05 -19.85
CA ARG A 132 15.00 4.29 -20.99
C ARG A 132 13.55 4.42 -20.54
N ASP A 133 13.09 3.55 -19.66
CA ASP A 133 11.74 3.57 -19.12
C ASP A 133 11.53 4.84 -18.28
N HIS A 134 12.51 5.22 -17.46
CA HIS A 134 12.48 6.48 -16.71
C HIS A 134 12.38 7.70 -17.63
N TYR A 135 13.19 7.75 -18.69
CA TYR A 135 13.14 8.84 -19.68
C TYR A 135 11.77 8.93 -20.35
N MET A 136 11.19 7.77 -20.72
CA MET A 136 9.82 7.72 -21.28
C MET A 136 8.80 8.28 -20.31
N VAL A 137 8.91 7.92 -19.03
CA VAL A 137 8.03 8.41 -17.96
C VAL A 137 8.10 9.93 -17.84
N LEU A 138 9.31 10.51 -17.78
CA LEU A 138 9.51 11.96 -17.71
C LEU A 138 8.94 12.72 -18.90
N ASN A 139 8.85 12.08 -20.06
CA ASN A 139 8.30 12.64 -21.29
C ASN A 139 6.84 12.25 -21.54
N GLY A 140 6.09 11.89 -20.49
CA GLY A 140 4.67 11.58 -20.58
C GLY A 140 4.33 10.32 -21.40
N GLY A 141 5.26 9.36 -21.46
CA GLY A 141 5.13 8.12 -22.22
C GLY A 141 5.47 8.25 -23.71
N CYS A 142 6.00 9.41 -24.14
CA CYS A 142 6.30 9.70 -25.56
C CYS A 142 7.77 10.10 -25.70
N ALA A 143 8.55 9.30 -26.44
CA ALA A 143 9.86 9.69 -26.91
C ALA A 143 10.04 9.17 -28.34
N SER A 144 10.76 9.92 -29.17
CA SER A 144 11.09 9.47 -30.50
C SER A 144 12.15 8.36 -30.46
N LYS A 145 12.23 7.59 -31.52
CA LYS A 145 13.24 6.55 -31.63
C LYS A 145 14.66 7.14 -31.59
N GLU A 146 14.84 8.29 -32.26
CA GLU A 146 16.12 9.00 -32.33
C GLU A 146 16.57 9.48 -30.94
N GLU A 147 15.63 9.95 -30.10
CA GLU A 147 15.94 10.33 -28.71
C GLU A 147 16.35 9.12 -27.86
N LEU A 148 15.62 8.01 -28.00
CA LEU A 148 15.94 6.78 -27.25
C LEU A 148 17.26 6.13 -27.73
N ASP A 149 17.59 6.21 -29.02
CA ASP A 149 18.84 5.70 -29.57
C ASP A 149 20.05 6.55 -29.16
N ALA A 150 19.83 7.85 -28.87
CA ALA A 150 20.87 8.78 -28.40
C ALA A 150 21.02 8.80 -26.88
N LEU A 151 20.08 8.20 -26.14
CA LEU A 151 20.07 8.20 -24.68
C LEU A 151 21.07 7.19 -24.13
N ASP A 152 21.89 7.64 -23.18
CA ASP A 152 22.64 6.75 -22.28
C ASP A 152 21.68 6.30 -21.15
N GLY A 153 21.07 5.13 -21.32
CA GLY A 153 20.11 4.59 -20.37
C GLY A 153 20.75 4.24 -19.03
N TYR A 154 22.01 3.77 -19.05
CA TYR A 154 22.73 3.44 -17.83
C TYR A 154 22.98 4.67 -16.96
N GLU A 155 23.52 5.76 -17.53
CA GLU A 155 23.71 7.03 -16.83
C GLU A 155 22.38 7.60 -16.34
N THR A 156 21.32 7.50 -17.15
CA THR A 156 19.97 7.96 -16.78
C THR A 156 19.41 7.18 -15.59
N ALA A 157 19.64 5.86 -15.52
CA ALA A 157 19.25 5.05 -14.37
C ALA A 157 20.03 5.41 -13.10
N LEU A 158 21.32 5.71 -13.22
CA LEU A 158 22.13 6.19 -12.08
C LEU A 158 21.63 7.53 -11.56
N LEU A 159 21.27 8.46 -12.43
CA LEU A 159 20.72 9.76 -12.05
C LEU A 159 19.38 9.63 -11.32
N LEU A 160 18.52 8.67 -11.74
CA LEU A 160 17.28 8.37 -11.02
C LEU A 160 17.51 8.04 -9.54
N ILE A 161 18.59 7.29 -9.27
CA ILE A 161 18.93 6.84 -7.91
C ILE A 161 19.66 7.94 -7.13
N ASP A 162 20.59 8.65 -7.77
CA ASP A 162 21.57 9.52 -7.11
C ASP A 162 21.06 10.96 -6.92
N GLU A 163 20.24 11.49 -7.85
CA GLU A 163 19.72 12.86 -7.79
C GLU A 163 18.44 13.03 -6.97
N GLY A 164 17.98 11.97 -6.29
CA GLY A 164 16.78 12.01 -5.44
C GLY A 164 15.47 12.07 -6.21
N ASN A 165 15.49 11.75 -7.51
CA ASN A 165 14.29 11.58 -8.33
C ASN A 165 13.56 10.27 -8.02
N GLY A 166 14.18 9.38 -7.23
CA GLY A 166 13.62 8.15 -6.75
C GLY A 166 13.74 8.00 -5.23
N VAL A 167 12.73 7.44 -4.58
CA VAL A 167 12.78 7.06 -3.17
C VAL A 167 13.09 5.57 -3.06
N ILE A 168 14.22 5.23 -2.44
CA ILE A 168 14.59 3.84 -2.19
C ILE A 168 13.72 3.30 -1.07
N THR A 169 13.00 2.21 -1.34
CA THR A 169 12.17 1.51 -0.37
C THR A 169 12.57 0.04 -0.32
N PRO A 170 12.18 -0.70 0.73
CA PRO A 170 12.39 -2.16 0.78
C PRO A 170 11.70 -2.93 -0.36
N TYR A 171 10.82 -2.27 -1.11
CA TYR A 171 10.00 -2.87 -2.17
C TYR A 171 10.44 -2.44 -3.58
N GLY A 172 11.49 -1.63 -3.68
CA GLY A 172 12.00 -1.09 -4.92
C GLY A 172 12.22 0.42 -4.86
N VAL A 173 12.63 1.01 -5.98
CA VAL A 173 12.77 2.46 -6.12
C VAL A 173 11.46 3.03 -6.66
N LEU A 174 10.86 3.90 -5.87
CA LEU A 174 9.66 4.66 -6.24
C LEU A 174 10.08 5.91 -6.99
N GLU A 175 9.61 6.09 -8.22
CA GLU A 175 9.80 7.32 -8.99
C GLU A 175 8.85 8.41 -8.49
N LEU A 176 9.40 9.57 -8.16
CA LEU A 176 8.63 10.74 -7.80
C LEU A 176 8.47 11.62 -9.05
N TYR A 177 7.23 11.76 -9.50
CA TYR A 177 6.90 12.75 -10.52
C TYR A 177 6.93 14.14 -9.92
N CYS A 178 7.97 14.93 -10.23
CA CYS A 178 7.92 16.37 -10.03
C CYS A 178 7.33 16.99 -11.28
N ASP A 179 6.09 17.43 -11.22
CA ASP A 179 5.59 18.40 -12.20
C ASP A 179 6.43 19.68 -12.04
N SER A 180 7.20 20.01 -13.05
CA SER A 180 8.14 21.16 -13.05
C SER A 180 7.43 22.52 -12.94
N SER A 181 6.10 22.57 -12.90
CA SER A 181 5.28 23.78 -12.76
C SER A 181 4.85 24.08 -11.32
N SER A 182 5.04 23.18 -10.36
CA SER A 182 4.73 23.46 -8.96
C SER A 182 5.75 22.79 -8.02
N ARG A 183 6.50 23.60 -7.29
CA ARG A 183 7.40 23.18 -6.19
C ARG A 183 6.64 22.63 -4.97
N THR A 184 5.50 22.03 -5.20
CA THR A 184 4.68 21.41 -4.15
C THR A 184 4.30 20.03 -4.66
N ALA A 185 4.73 18.99 -3.98
CA ALA A 185 4.34 17.61 -4.26
C ALA A 185 2.82 17.45 -4.09
N TYR A 186 2.07 17.73 -5.16
CA TYR A 186 0.62 17.53 -5.21
C TYR A 186 0.30 16.14 -5.73
N TRP A 187 0.59 15.12 -4.94
CA TRP A 187 0.03 13.79 -5.13
C TRP A 187 -0.69 13.35 -3.85
N LEU A 188 -1.67 14.18 -3.46
CA LEU A 188 -2.75 13.69 -2.63
C LEU A 188 -3.88 13.30 -3.58
N PRO A 189 -4.22 12.01 -3.73
CA PRO A 189 -5.50 11.68 -4.29
C PRO A 189 -6.56 12.28 -3.38
N ARG A 190 -7.23 13.34 -3.86
CA ARG A 190 -8.44 13.86 -3.22
C ARG A 190 -9.58 12.87 -3.46
N ILE A 191 -9.47 11.68 -2.94
CA ILE A 191 -10.60 10.79 -2.75
C ILE A 191 -10.93 10.87 -1.27
N ILE A 192 -11.79 11.82 -0.96
CA ILE A 192 -12.35 12.00 0.37
C ILE A 192 -13.37 10.90 0.58
N TYR A 193 -12.99 9.85 1.28
CA TYR A 193 -13.97 9.01 1.95
C TYR A 193 -14.58 9.86 3.06
N ARG A 194 -15.69 10.57 2.74
CA ARG A 194 -16.50 11.22 3.76
C ARG A 194 -17.26 10.12 4.47
N ARG A 195 -16.91 9.85 5.73
CA ARG A 195 -17.84 9.20 6.66
C ARG A 195 -19.16 9.94 6.59
N GLY A 196 -20.23 9.27 6.14
CA GLY A 196 -21.58 9.76 6.31
C GLY A 196 -21.83 9.97 7.80
N ARG A 197 -22.38 11.13 8.13
CA ARG A 197 -22.91 11.42 9.46
C ARG A 197 -24.17 10.61 9.70
#